data_27fcf0d66de3e3b44e6e231228b17165
#
_entry.id   27fcf0d66de3e3b44e6e231228b17165
#
_cell.length_a   1.000
_cell.length_b   1.000
_cell.length_c   1.000
_cell.angle_alpha   90.00
_cell.angle_beta   90.00
_cell.angle_gamma   90.00
#
_symmetry.space_group_name_H-M   'P 1'
#
loop_
_entity.id
_entity.type
_entity.pdbx_description
1 polymer ?
#
loop_
_entity_poly.entity_id
_entity_poly.type
_entity_poly.pdbx_seq_one_letter_code
_entity_poly.pdbx_strand_id
1 'polypeptide(L)'
;MMKQIKIIAFFLMLLPLAASAQEERIDTVIPKFLSNGYFFREMPQLPDVEKTMSRLKDKEGNSVIVINVNATLPKSVIRKAIPREQVHNADQFLSGLNMMATVTSLTQAGVKADGTWYSPKEGEPFPHFSERDMDGRTWTNDSVKGRVMVINLWYSGCGPCRAEMPILSEWKEQLPDVMFFSATYHDAETAKRITDKHHFTWTHLVEAKDMMAWIGYEGFPLTIVVDKKGIVRHAVHGTNETKREELLSKIKEAEAE
;
A
#
# COMPACT_ATOMS: atom_id res chain seq x y z
N MET A 1 17.31 -57.16 -72.64
CA MET A 1 16.87 -55.75 -72.84
C MET A 1 15.99 -55.34 -71.68
N MET A 2 16.57 -54.70 -70.65
CA MET A 2 15.82 -54.25 -69.50
C MET A 2 15.59 -52.74 -69.66
N LYS A 3 14.30 -52.30 -69.69
CA LYS A 3 13.90 -50.90 -69.72
C LYS A 3 13.98 -50.30 -68.30
N GLN A 4 14.83 -49.33 -68.15
CA GLN A 4 14.92 -48.51 -66.93
C GLN A 4 13.71 -47.59 -66.85
N ILE A 5 12.91 -47.74 -65.78
CA ILE A 5 11.82 -46.80 -65.45
C ILE A 5 12.41 -45.71 -64.54
N LYS A 6 12.45 -44.45 -65.02
CA LYS A 6 12.81 -43.27 -64.23
C LYS A 6 11.62 -42.86 -63.39
N ILE A 7 11.74 -43.01 -62.06
CA ILE A 7 10.78 -42.47 -61.13
C ILE A 7 11.16 -41.01 -60.89
N ILE A 8 10.31 -40.08 -61.34
CA ILE A 8 10.39 -38.63 -60.99
C ILE A 8 9.72 -38.48 -59.66
N ALA A 9 10.52 -38.26 -58.62
CA ALA A 9 10.01 -37.87 -57.31
C ALA A 9 9.61 -36.39 -57.32
N PHE A 10 8.30 -36.12 -57.20
CA PHE A 10 7.76 -34.82 -57.07
C PHE A 10 7.87 -34.41 -55.58
N PHE A 11 8.87 -33.59 -55.28
CA PHE A 11 9.06 -33.05 -53.93
C PHE A 11 8.07 -31.91 -53.75
N LEU A 12 6.92 -32.18 -53.09
CA LEU A 12 5.98 -31.14 -52.65
C LEU A 12 6.61 -30.41 -51.46
N MET A 13 7.14 -29.23 -51.71
CA MET A 13 7.64 -28.31 -50.68
C MET A 13 6.42 -27.73 -49.93
N LEU A 14 6.06 -28.31 -48.79
CA LEU A 14 5.13 -27.69 -47.82
C LEU A 14 5.84 -26.51 -47.18
N LEU A 15 5.58 -25.33 -47.69
CA LEU A 15 5.88 -24.07 -46.98
C LEU A 15 4.97 -23.98 -45.75
N PRO A 16 5.49 -23.80 -44.54
CA PRO A 16 4.65 -23.47 -43.43
C PRO A 16 4.07 -22.07 -43.65
N LEU A 17 2.74 -21.97 -43.80
CA LEU A 17 2.05 -20.71 -43.63
C LEU A 17 2.29 -20.28 -42.18
N ALA A 18 3.30 -19.45 -41.95
CA ALA A 18 3.38 -18.63 -40.74
C ALA A 18 2.25 -17.61 -40.85
N ALA A 19 1.08 -17.96 -40.29
CA ALA A 19 0.08 -16.98 -39.95
C ALA A 19 0.70 -16.12 -38.87
N SER A 20 1.29 -14.99 -39.29
CA SER A 20 1.57 -13.88 -38.35
C SER A 20 0.21 -13.41 -37.84
N ALA A 21 -0.17 -13.85 -36.65
CA ALA A 21 -1.20 -13.21 -35.89
C ALA A 21 -0.71 -11.76 -35.72
N GLN A 22 -1.21 -10.86 -36.54
CA GLN A 22 -1.11 -9.42 -36.29
C GLN A 22 -1.87 -9.19 -35.00
N GLU A 23 -1.15 -9.08 -33.88
CA GLU A 23 -1.73 -8.51 -32.67
C GLU A 23 -2.25 -7.12 -33.06
N GLU A 24 -3.56 -7.01 -33.16
CA GLU A 24 -4.24 -5.73 -33.35
C GLU A 24 -3.81 -4.84 -32.18
N ARG A 25 -2.96 -3.86 -32.43
CA ARG A 25 -2.58 -2.86 -31.43
C ARG A 25 -3.83 -2.11 -31.03
N ILE A 26 -4.39 -2.47 -29.89
CA ILE A 26 -5.48 -1.69 -29.28
C ILE A 26 -4.87 -0.37 -28.82
N ASP A 27 -5.27 0.73 -29.46
CA ASP A 27 -4.88 2.07 -28.99
C ASP A 27 -5.47 2.28 -27.61
N THR A 28 -4.60 2.30 -26.60
CA THR A 28 -5.02 2.52 -25.22
C THR A 28 -5.10 4.00 -24.89
N VAL A 29 -5.99 4.35 -23.97
CA VAL A 29 -6.30 5.71 -23.53
C VAL A 29 -5.97 5.86 -22.05
N ILE A 30 -5.39 6.99 -21.68
CA ILE A 30 -5.23 7.38 -20.28
C ILE A 30 -6.59 7.94 -19.79
N PRO A 31 -7.26 7.30 -18.82
CA PRO A 31 -8.54 7.76 -18.30
C PRO A 31 -8.34 9.00 -17.42
N LYS A 32 -9.35 9.87 -17.35
CA LYS A 32 -9.34 11.01 -16.41
C LYS A 32 -9.98 10.67 -15.07
N PHE A 33 -10.99 9.77 -15.07
CA PHE A 33 -11.78 9.44 -13.89
C PHE A 33 -11.96 7.93 -13.76
N LEU A 34 -12.00 7.47 -12.50
CA LEU A 34 -12.30 6.09 -12.09
C LEU A 34 -13.38 6.14 -11.01
N SER A 35 -14.50 5.45 -11.20
CA SER A 35 -15.55 5.33 -10.19
C SER A 35 -16.13 3.92 -10.18
N ASN A 36 -16.21 3.30 -9.00
CA ASN A 36 -16.73 1.93 -8.81
C ASN A 36 -16.12 0.90 -9.79
N GLY A 37 -14.82 1.04 -10.12
CA GLY A 37 -14.12 0.15 -11.05
C GLY A 37 -14.31 0.48 -12.55
N TYR A 38 -15.08 1.52 -12.89
CA TYR A 38 -15.30 1.96 -14.27
C TYR A 38 -14.46 3.20 -14.59
N PHE A 39 -13.85 3.21 -15.76
CA PHE A 39 -13.00 4.30 -16.24
C PHE A 39 -13.77 5.24 -17.19
N PHE A 40 -13.49 6.55 -17.10
CA PHE A 40 -14.17 7.56 -17.90
C PHE A 40 -13.20 8.61 -18.46
N ARG A 41 -13.51 9.12 -19.65
CA ARG A 41 -12.77 10.24 -20.28
C ARG A 41 -13.18 11.59 -19.68
N GLU A 42 -14.45 11.71 -19.28
CA GLU A 42 -15.05 12.90 -18.72
C GLU A 42 -15.70 12.59 -17.37
N MET A 43 -15.99 13.64 -16.61
CA MET A 43 -16.67 13.50 -15.32
C MET A 43 -18.01 12.77 -15.49
N PRO A 44 -18.20 11.59 -14.91
CA PRO A 44 -19.46 10.86 -15.02
C PRO A 44 -20.57 11.57 -14.25
N GLN A 45 -21.80 11.50 -14.75
CA GLN A 45 -23.00 11.96 -14.05
C GLN A 45 -23.34 10.97 -12.91
N LEU A 46 -22.78 11.23 -11.74
CA LEU A 46 -22.97 10.39 -10.58
C LEU A 46 -24.28 10.71 -9.84
N PRO A 47 -24.86 9.74 -9.09
CA PRO A 47 -26.00 10.00 -8.23
C PRO A 47 -25.72 11.16 -7.25
N ASP A 48 -26.79 11.82 -6.80
CA ASP A 48 -26.69 12.87 -5.78
C ASP A 48 -26.56 12.25 -4.38
N VAL A 49 -25.36 11.78 -4.10
CA VAL A 49 -24.95 11.16 -2.84
C VAL A 49 -23.60 11.72 -2.44
N GLU A 50 -23.22 11.51 -1.20
CA GLU A 50 -21.89 11.88 -0.71
C GLU A 50 -20.80 11.25 -1.59
N LYS A 51 -19.80 12.06 -1.93
CA LYS A 51 -18.70 11.68 -2.83
C LYS A 51 -17.39 12.09 -2.20
N THR A 52 -16.44 11.20 -2.21
CA THR A 52 -15.05 11.54 -1.89
C THR A 52 -14.18 11.43 -3.14
N MET A 53 -13.20 12.30 -3.25
CA MET A 53 -12.28 12.31 -4.37
C MET A 53 -10.85 12.09 -3.90
N SER A 54 -10.12 11.27 -4.63
CA SER A 54 -8.71 11.03 -4.42
C SER A 54 -8.00 10.91 -5.77
N ARG A 55 -6.68 10.71 -5.76
CA ARG A 55 -5.90 10.57 -7.00
C ARG A 55 -5.01 9.34 -6.92
N LEU A 56 -5.06 8.51 -7.94
CA LEU A 56 -4.11 7.43 -8.15
C LEU A 56 -3.15 7.79 -9.28
N LYS A 57 -1.92 7.29 -9.19
CA LYS A 57 -0.92 7.35 -10.25
C LYS A 57 -0.46 5.93 -10.59
N ASP A 58 -0.20 5.69 -11.86
CA ASP A 58 0.50 4.51 -12.32
C ASP A 58 2.04 4.65 -12.17
N LYS A 59 2.78 3.64 -12.57
CA LYS A 59 4.25 3.63 -12.51
C LYS A 59 4.90 4.61 -13.48
N GLU A 60 4.18 5.01 -14.51
CA GLU A 60 4.63 5.96 -15.54
C GLU A 60 4.32 7.41 -15.16
N GLY A 61 3.58 7.62 -14.06
CA GLY A 61 3.21 8.94 -13.56
C GLY A 61 1.87 9.46 -14.09
N ASN A 62 1.17 8.69 -14.96
CA ASN A 62 -0.19 9.02 -15.38
C ASN A 62 -1.12 8.98 -14.17
N SER A 63 -2.08 9.89 -14.12
CA SER A 63 -2.97 10.03 -12.97
C SER A 63 -4.44 9.95 -13.36
N VAL A 64 -5.23 9.30 -12.48
CA VAL A 64 -6.69 9.23 -12.57
C VAL A 64 -7.29 9.79 -11.28
N ILE A 65 -8.39 10.56 -11.42
CA ILE A 65 -9.19 11.00 -10.26
C ILE A 65 -10.14 9.87 -9.90
N VAL A 66 -9.99 9.34 -8.70
CA VAL A 66 -10.91 8.35 -8.13
C VAL A 66 -12.06 9.07 -7.47
N ILE A 67 -13.28 8.70 -7.83
CA ILE A 67 -14.51 9.21 -7.23
C ILE A 67 -15.21 8.05 -6.54
N ASN A 68 -15.15 8.04 -5.22
CA ASN A 68 -15.84 7.03 -4.42
C ASN A 68 -17.27 7.50 -4.15
N VAL A 69 -18.24 6.68 -4.52
CA VAL A 69 -19.65 6.89 -4.23
C VAL A 69 -20.22 5.64 -3.57
N ASN A 70 -20.96 5.83 -2.49
CA ASN A 70 -21.65 4.72 -1.81
C ASN A 70 -23.02 4.44 -2.48
N ALA A 71 -22.99 4.23 -3.80
CA ALA A 71 -24.17 3.91 -4.60
C ALA A 71 -23.77 3.14 -5.86
N THR A 72 -24.69 2.31 -6.36
CA THR A 72 -24.52 1.65 -7.65
C THR A 72 -24.64 2.67 -8.79
N LEU A 73 -23.71 2.65 -9.73
CA LEU A 73 -23.77 3.53 -10.89
C LEU A 73 -24.94 3.16 -11.79
N PRO A 74 -25.72 4.14 -12.27
CA PRO A 74 -26.78 3.91 -13.24
C PRO A 74 -26.24 3.26 -14.53
N LYS A 75 -27.02 2.39 -15.16
CA LYS A 75 -26.64 1.74 -16.43
C LYS A 75 -26.32 2.75 -17.55
N SER A 76 -26.98 3.91 -17.56
CA SER A 76 -26.72 5.00 -18.50
C SER A 76 -25.34 5.62 -18.33
N VAL A 77 -24.80 5.63 -17.10
CA VAL A 77 -23.45 6.09 -16.79
C VAL A 77 -22.44 5.00 -17.18
N ILE A 78 -22.66 3.75 -16.79
CA ILE A 78 -21.77 2.61 -17.11
C ILE A 78 -21.58 2.45 -18.62
N ARG A 79 -22.61 2.69 -19.45
CA ARG A 79 -22.49 2.63 -20.91
C ARG A 79 -21.51 3.65 -21.51
N LYS A 80 -21.15 4.70 -20.77
CA LYS A 80 -20.18 5.72 -21.18
C LYS A 80 -18.76 5.42 -20.70
N ALA A 81 -18.59 4.34 -19.96
CA ALA A 81 -17.26 3.92 -19.49
C ALA A 81 -16.39 3.48 -20.66
N ILE A 82 -15.09 3.70 -20.50
CA ILE A 82 -14.08 3.20 -21.42
C ILE A 82 -13.95 1.69 -21.16
N PRO A 83 -14.02 0.81 -22.18
CA PRO A 83 -13.73 -0.61 -22.02
C PRO A 83 -12.35 -0.82 -21.41
N ARG A 84 -12.23 -1.76 -20.46
CA ARG A 84 -11.00 -1.97 -19.69
C ARG A 84 -9.79 -2.23 -20.57
N GLU A 85 -9.96 -3.01 -21.64
CA GLU A 85 -8.94 -3.33 -22.62
C GLU A 85 -8.41 -2.13 -23.40
N GLN A 86 -9.17 -1.04 -23.45
CA GLN A 86 -8.78 0.24 -24.06
C GLN A 86 -8.14 1.21 -23.05
N VAL A 87 -8.02 0.84 -21.78
CA VAL A 87 -7.43 1.71 -20.75
C VAL A 87 -5.97 1.37 -20.56
N HIS A 88 -5.10 2.36 -20.74
CA HIS A 88 -3.68 2.23 -20.45
C HIS A 88 -3.46 1.96 -18.95
N ASN A 89 -2.72 0.91 -18.63
CA ASN A 89 -2.42 0.50 -17.25
C ASN A 89 -3.67 0.27 -16.35
N ALA A 90 -4.79 -0.18 -16.92
CA ALA A 90 -6.05 -0.41 -16.19
C ALA A 90 -5.85 -1.21 -14.90
N ASP A 91 -5.05 -2.29 -14.95
CA ASP A 91 -4.81 -3.18 -13.81
C ASP A 91 -4.04 -2.50 -12.68
N GLN A 92 -3.14 -1.57 -12.99
CA GLN A 92 -2.43 -0.81 -11.98
C GLN A 92 -3.37 0.15 -11.24
N PHE A 93 -4.26 0.83 -11.95
CA PHE A 93 -5.27 1.70 -11.34
C PHE A 93 -6.28 0.91 -10.50
N LEU A 94 -6.77 -0.25 -10.98
CA LEU A 94 -7.69 -1.10 -10.22
C LEU A 94 -7.02 -1.71 -8.98
N SER A 95 -5.77 -2.13 -9.08
CA SER A 95 -4.98 -2.60 -7.93
C SER A 95 -4.80 -1.48 -6.88
N GLY A 96 -4.51 -0.26 -7.32
CA GLY A 96 -4.43 0.91 -6.45
C GLY A 96 -5.77 1.23 -5.77
N LEU A 97 -6.89 1.14 -6.50
CA LEU A 97 -8.23 1.32 -5.94
C LEU A 97 -8.52 0.27 -4.86
N ASN A 98 -8.23 -1.00 -5.11
CA ASN A 98 -8.43 -2.08 -4.14
C ASN A 98 -7.58 -1.87 -2.88
N MET A 99 -6.33 -1.44 -3.05
CA MET A 99 -5.46 -1.12 -1.92
C MET A 99 -6.01 0.04 -1.09
N MET A 100 -6.50 1.11 -1.71
CA MET A 100 -7.15 2.22 -1.00
C MET A 100 -8.39 1.75 -0.23
N ALA A 101 -9.24 0.92 -0.82
CA ALA A 101 -10.41 0.35 -0.16
C ALA A 101 -10.01 -0.51 1.05
N THR A 102 -8.97 -1.34 0.92
CA THR A 102 -8.44 -2.14 2.03
C THR A 102 -7.94 -1.25 3.17
N VAL A 103 -7.10 -0.26 2.86
CA VAL A 103 -6.59 0.69 3.87
C VAL A 103 -7.74 1.41 4.56
N THR A 104 -8.70 1.95 3.80
CA THR A 104 -9.88 2.63 4.37
C THR A 104 -10.67 1.70 5.30
N SER A 105 -10.92 0.46 4.90
CA SER A 105 -11.62 -0.52 5.74
C SER A 105 -10.87 -0.80 7.04
N LEU A 106 -9.56 -1.01 6.99
CA LEU A 106 -8.74 -1.29 8.16
C LEU A 106 -8.67 -0.09 9.12
N THR A 107 -8.51 1.13 8.59
CA THR A 107 -8.46 2.33 9.45
C THR A 107 -9.82 2.67 10.06
N GLN A 108 -10.92 2.44 9.35
CA GLN A 108 -12.28 2.65 9.86
C GLN A 108 -12.68 1.62 10.92
N ALA A 109 -12.08 0.42 10.95
CA ALA A 109 -12.36 -0.58 11.97
C ALA A 109 -12.07 -0.09 13.41
N GLY A 110 -11.20 0.91 13.56
CA GLY A 110 -10.90 1.54 14.85
C GLY A 110 -11.84 2.68 15.26
N VAL A 111 -12.86 3.00 14.46
CA VAL A 111 -13.80 4.06 14.81
C VAL A 111 -14.83 3.53 15.81
N LYS A 112 -14.94 4.20 16.96
CA LYS A 112 -15.91 3.88 18.00
C LYS A 112 -17.31 4.36 17.62
N ALA A 113 -18.33 3.84 18.32
CA ALA A 113 -19.73 4.20 18.07
C ALA A 113 -20.04 5.71 18.24
N ASP A 114 -19.23 6.44 18.98
CA ASP A 114 -19.34 7.90 19.19
C ASP A 114 -18.60 8.72 18.10
N GLY A 115 -18.05 8.06 17.08
CA GLY A 115 -17.31 8.69 16.01
C GLY A 115 -15.85 9.00 16.33
N THR A 116 -15.38 8.70 17.56
CA THR A 116 -13.96 8.77 17.90
C THR A 116 -13.26 7.50 17.46
N TRP A 117 -11.94 7.54 17.23
CA TRP A 117 -11.17 6.36 16.91
C TRP A 117 -10.20 5.99 18.03
N TYR A 118 -9.81 4.74 18.01
CA TYR A 118 -8.87 4.19 18.96
C TYR A 118 -7.44 4.44 18.44
N SER A 119 -6.88 5.58 18.78
CA SER A 119 -5.47 5.89 18.54
C SER A 119 -4.72 5.98 19.87
N PRO A 120 -3.50 5.46 19.96
CA PRO A 120 -2.66 5.65 21.13
C PRO A 120 -2.47 7.13 21.43
N LYS A 121 -2.67 7.53 22.71
CA LYS A 121 -2.60 8.91 23.13
C LYS A 121 -1.45 9.14 24.10
N GLU A 122 -0.83 10.32 24.00
CA GLU A 122 0.22 10.73 24.92
C GLU A 122 -0.25 10.72 26.37
N GLY A 123 0.59 10.19 27.25
CA GLY A 123 0.32 10.02 28.67
C GLY A 123 -0.52 8.80 29.04
N GLU A 124 -1.07 8.08 28.05
CA GLU A 124 -1.83 6.85 28.27
C GLU A 124 -0.93 5.60 28.13
N PRO A 125 -1.29 4.47 28.78
CA PRO A 125 -0.64 3.20 28.53
C PRO A 125 -0.75 2.81 27.04
N PHE A 126 0.35 2.31 26.48
CA PHE A 126 0.34 1.79 25.12
C PHE A 126 -0.62 0.60 25.01
N PRO A 127 -1.46 0.51 23.98
CA PRO A 127 -2.42 -0.56 23.82
C PRO A 127 -1.78 -1.95 23.85
N HIS A 128 -2.55 -2.92 24.28
CA HIS A 128 -2.12 -4.33 24.19
C HIS A 128 -1.93 -4.72 22.72
N PHE A 129 -0.82 -5.38 22.41
CA PHE A 129 -0.56 -5.94 21.09
C PHE A 129 0.07 -7.34 21.19
N SER A 130 -0.14 -8.13 20.15
CA SER A 130 0.48 -9.42 19.95
C SER A 130 0.66 -9.64 18.44
N GLU A 131 1.84 -9.27 17.94
CA GLU A 131 2.09 -9.23 16.48
C GLU A 131 3.30 -10.09 16.13
N ARG A 132 3.30 -10.61 14.91
CA ARG A 132 4.40 -11.42 14.39
C ARG A 132 5.29 -10.58 13.48
N ASP A 133 6.61 -10.79 13.58
CA ASP A 133 7.55 -10.22 12.63
C ASP A 133 7.72 -11.11 11.38
N MET A 134 8.52 -10.62 10.43
CA MET A 134 8.81 -11.35 9.18
C MET A 134 9.51 -12.69 9.40
N ASP A 135 10.20 -12.88 10.53
CA ASP A 135 10.90 -14.12 10.89
C ASP A 135 10.00 -15.08 11.68
N GLY A 136 8.73 -14.69 11.92
CA GLY A 136 7.73 -15.48 12.62
C GLY A 136 7.78 -15.39 14.14
N ARG A 137 8.64 -14.52 14.71
CA ARG A 137 8.69 -14.28 16.15
C ARG A 137 7.50 -13.42 16.57
N THR A 138 6.83 -13.79 17.66
CA THR A 138 5.74 -13.00 18.25
C THR A 138 6.30 -11.97 19.23
N TRP A 139 5.81 -10.74 19.12
CA TRP A 139 6.13 -9.61 19.97
C TRP A 139 4.88 -9.15 20.70
N THR A 140 5.01 -8.85 22.00
CA THR A 140 3.93 -8.42 22.88
C THR A 140 4.41 -7.29 23.78
N ASN A 141 3.52 -6.65 24.55
CA ASN A 141 3.91 -5.67 25.55
C ASN A 141 4.94 -6.21 26.53
N ASP A 142 4.85 -7.49 26.91
CA ASP A 142 5.85 -8.11 27.81
C ASP A 142 7.23 -8.27 27.16
N SER A 143 7.28 -8.50 25.86
CA SER A 143 8.53 -8.62 25.10
C SER A 143 9.35 -7.33 25.07
N VAL A 144 8.70 -6.19 25.25
CA VAL A 144 9.31 -4.84 25.15
C VAL A 144 9.39 -4.12 26.48
N LYS A 145 8.91 -4.74 27.55
CA LYS A 145 8.87 -4.15 28.91
C LYS A 145 10.25 -3.70 29.39
N GLY A 146 10.30 -2.50 29.94
CA GLY A 146 11.54 -1.92 30.50
C GLY A 146 12.47 -1.32 29.44
N ARG A 147 12.05 -1.25 28.17
CA ARG A 147 12.79 -0.62 27.08
C ARG A 147 11.95 0.45 26.41
N VAL A 148 12.62 1.46 25.89
CA VAL A 148 11.96 2.42 24.98
C VAL A 148 11.63 1.70 23.69
N MET A 149 10.41 1.90 23.18
CA MET A 149 9.94 1.34 21.92
C MET A 149 9.48 2.46 21.00
N VAL A 150 9.83 2.34 19.73
CA VAL A 150 9.30 3.18 18.65
C VAL A 150 8.61 2.27 17.65
N ILE A 151 7.40 2.62 17.26
CA ILE A 151 6.67 1.88 16.23
C ILE A 151 6.18 2.84 15.14
N ASN A 152 6.47 2.47 13.86
CA ASN A 152 6.05 3.23 12.68
C ASN A 152 5.08 2.40 11.86
N LEU A 153 3.88 2.91 11.64
CA LEU A 153 2.84 2.25 10.86
C LEU A 153 2.85 2.76 9.42
N TRP A 154 2.87 1.82 8.47
CA TRP A 154 2.99 2.14 7.05
C TRP A 154 2.24 1.16 6.14
N TYR A 155 2.09 1.50 4.85
CA TYR A 155 1.64 0.58 3.83
C TYR A 155 2.34 0.85 2.47
N SER A 156 2.26 -0.10 1.54
CA SER A 156 3.00 -0.07 0.27
C SER A 156 2.68 1.13 -0.63
N GLY A 157 1.45 1.64 -0.59
CA GLY A 157 1.01 2.80 -1.38
C GLY A 157 1.38 4.16 -0.76
N CYS A 158 1.87 4.18 0.48
CA CYS A 158 2.22 5.41 1.19
C CYS A 158 3.56 5.96 0.69
N GLY A 159 3.53 6.98 -0.14
CA GLY A 159 4.73 7.66 -0.66
C GLY A 159 5.60 8.26 0.44
N PRO A 160 5.03 9.12 1.33
CA PRO A 160 5.77 9.68 2.47
C PRO A 160 6.41 8.63 3.37
N CYS A 161 5.69 7.52 3.68
CA CYS A 161 6.26 6.44 4.50
C CYS A 161 7.54 5.87 3.87
N ARG A 162 7.50 5.57 2.58
CA ARG A 162 8.66 5.02 1.87
C ARG A 162 9.83 6.00 1.78
N ALA A 163 9.53 7.28 1.69
CA ALA A 163 10.57 8.32 1.62
C ALA A 163 11.33 8.48 2.94
N GLU A 164 10.68 8.22 4.09
CA GLU A 164 11.34 8.34 5.39
C GLU A 164 12.10 7.08 5.84
N MET A 165 11.81 5.91 5.28
CA MET A 165 12.38 4.61 5.70
C MET A 165 13.91 4.61 5.83
N PRO A 166 14.71 5.15 4.89
CA PRO A 166 16.16 5.21 5.04
C PRO A 166 16.59 6.05 6.25
N ILE A 167 15.91 7.19 6.48
CA ILE A 167 16.21 8.11 7.60
C ILE A 167 15.91 7.42 8.94
N LEU A 168 14.78 6.73 9.03
CA LEU A 168 14.41 6.00 10.23
C LEU A 168 15.40 4.86 10.56
N SER A 169 15.98 4.24 9.54
CA SER A 169 17.00 3.21 9.72
C SER A 169 18.25 3.72 10.42
N GLU A 170 18.64 4.96 10.16
CA GLU A 170 19.78 5.60 10.83
C GLU A 170 19.54 5.77 12.34
N TRP A 171 18.28 5.93 12.78
CA TRP A 171 17.98 6.04 14.22
C TRP A 171 18.28 4.76 14.97
N LYS A 172 18.03 3.61 14.36
CA LYS A 172 18.36 2.30 14.96
C LYS A 172 19.87 2.14 15.19
N GLU A 173 20.68 2.68 14.30
CA GLU A 173 22.14 2.68 14.46
C GLU A 173 22.61 3.65 15.54
N GLN A 174 21.95 4.81 15.64
CA GLN A 174 22.28 5.85 16.62
C GLN A 174 21.82 5.51 18.05
N LEU A 175 20.75 4.72 18.20
CA LEU A 175 20.09 4.42 19.48
C LEU A 175 19.90 2.90 19.65
N PRO A 176 20.99 2.13 19.85
CA PRO A 176 20.96 0.65 19.83
C PRO A 176 20.14 0.03 20.98
N ASP A 177 19.92 0.76 22.08
CA ASP A 177 19.14 0.31 23.23
C ASP A 177 17.62 0.49 23.05
N VAL A 178 17.19 1.24 22.03
CA VAL A 178 15.79 1.45 21.69
C VAL A 178 15.28 0.31 20.81
N MET A 179 14.06 -0.13 21.04
CA MET A 179 13.40 -1.14 20.22
C MET A 179 12.63 -0.46 19.08
N PHE A 180 13.08 -0.66 17.86
CA PHE A 180 12.47 -0.10 16.67
C PHE A 180 11.66 -1.13 15.92
N PHE A 181 10.34 -0.86 15.80
CA PHE A 181 9.40 -1.69 15.05
C PHE A 181 8.76 -0.87 13.91
N SER A 182 8.49 -1.53 12.82
CA SER A 182 7.53 -1.03 11.83
C SER A 182 6.37 -2.01 11.72
N ALA A 183 5.17 -1.53 11.48
CA ALA A 183 3.98 -2.36 11.36
C ALA A 183 3.23 -2.09 10.06
N THR A 184 2.77 -3.18 9.44
CA THR A 184 1.98 -3.12 8.20
C THR A 184 0.97 -4.28 8.15
N TYR A 185 -0.14 -4.08 7.41
CA TYR A 185 -1.10 -5.16 7.17
C TYR A 185 -0.65 -6.16 6.10
N HIS A 186 0.44 -5.88 5.42
CA HIS A 186 0.98 -6.77 4.39
C HIS A 186 1.55 -8.06 4.98
N ASP A 187 1.59 -9.10 4.16
CA ASP A 187 2.32 -10.32 4.45
C ASP A 187 3.85 -10.09 4.45
N ALA A 188 4.59 -11.09 4.94
CA ALA A 188 6.04 -11.02 5.05
C ALA A 188 6.74 -10.83 3.70
N GLU A 189 6.28 -11.47 2.64
CA GLU A 189 6.89 -11.36 1.30
C GLU A 189 6.74 -9.94 0.74
N THR A 190 5.53 -9.40 0.81
CA THR A 190 5.25 -8.03 0.35
C THR A 190 6.00 -7.00 1.18
N ALA A 191 6.01 -7.16 2.51
CA ALA A 191 6.73 -6.28 3.42
C ALA A 191 8.22 -6.30 3.11
N LYS A 192 8.83 -7.49 3.03
CA LYS A 192 10.26 -7.66 2.74
C LYS A 192 10.68 -6.98 1.43
N ARG A 193 9.93 -7.19 0.37
CA ARG A 193 10.22 -6.57 -0.95
C ARG A 193 10.26 -5.04 -0.88
N ILE A 194 9.44 -4.44 -0.03
CA ILE A 194 9.37 -2.98 0.11
C ILE A 194 10.46 -2.47 1.03
N THR A 195 10.65 -3.10 2.19
CA THR A 195 11.65 -2.69 3.17
C THR A 195 13.07 -2.86 2.64
N ASP A 196 13.37 -3.96 1.93
CA ASP A 196 14.67 -4.16 1.25
C ASP A 196 14.92 -3.06 0.22
N LYS A 197 13.92 -2.75 -0.62
CA LYS A 197 14.03 -1.70 -1.66
C LYS A 197 14.31 -0.32 -1.08
N HIS A 198 13.81 -0.03 0.11
CA HIS A 198 13.93 1.28 0.76
C HIS A 198 14.93 1.26 1.93
N HIS A 199 15.73 0.18 2.06
CA HIS A 199 16.76 0.02 3.09
C HIS A 199 16.22 0.25 4.51
N PHE A 200 15.01 -0.26 4.79
CA PHE A 200 14.39 -0.12 6.10
C PHE A 200 14.78 -1.31 6.98
N THR A 201 15.55 -1.06 8.05
CA THR A 201 16.25 -2.10 8.84
C THR A 201 15.62 -2.41 10.19
N TRP A 202 14.47 -1.84 10.52
CA TRP A 202 13.76 -2.08 11.77
C TRP A 202 13.22 -3.51 11.87
N THR A 203 12.70 -3.92 13.02
CA THR A 203 11.92 -5.15 13.15
C THR A 203 10.54 -4.94 12.53
N HIS A 204 10.20 -5.71 11.50
CA HIS A 204 8.98 -5.49 10.72
C HIS A 204 7.87 -6.43 11.18
N LEU A 205 6.83 -5.87 11.82
CA LEU A 205 5.60 -6.57 12.16
C LEU A 205 4.70 -6.64 10.92
N VAL A 206 4.24 -7.84 10.61
CA VAL A 206 3.47 -8.13 9.38
C VAL A 206 2.08 -8.63 9.74
N GLU A 207 1.14 -8.50 8.77
CA GLU A 207 -0.27 -8.84 8.99
C GLU A 207 -0.91 -8.14 10.20
N ALA A 208 -0.29 -7.07 10.69
CA ALA A 208 -0.66 -6.28 11.87
C ALA A 208 -1.93 -5.43 11.61
N LYS A 209 -3.04 -6.08 11.26
CA LYS A 209 -4.28 -5.42 10.81
C LYS A 209 -4.93 -4.61 11.91
N ASP A 210 -4.85 -5.09 13.14
CA ASP A 210 -5.47 -4.42 14.31
C ASP A 210 -4.77 -3.10 14.62
N MET A 211 -3.45 -3.03 14.42
CA MET A 211 -2.70 -1.78 14.57
C MET A 211 -3.09 -0.73 13.52
N MET A 212 -3.53 -1.14 12.33
CA MET A 212 -3.97 -0.19 11.30
C MET A 212 -5.20 0.61 11.73
N ALA A 213 -6.00 0.09 12.64
CA ALA A 213 -7.13 0.80 13.21
C ALA A 213 -6.73 2.07 14.00
N TRP A 214 -5.48 2.14 14.48
CA TRP A 214 -4.96 3.33 15.21
C TRP A 214 -4.72 4.54 14.30
N ILE A 215 -4.65 4.33 13.00
CA ILE A 215 -4.46 5.40 12.00
C ILE A 215 -5.64 6.36 11.96
N GLY A 216 -6.87 5.86 12.13
CA GLY A 216 -8.08 6.68 12.03
C GLY A 216 -8.17 7.42 10.69
N TYR A 217 -8.54 8.70 10.75
CA TYR A 217 -8.67 9.56 9.57
C TYR A 217 -7.43 10.44 9.29
N GLU A 218 -6.43 10.44 10.18
CA GLU A 218 -5.29 11.34 10.06
C GLU A 218 -4.23 10.88 9.04
N GLY A 219 -4.29 9.60 8.66
CA GLY A 219 -3.46 9.04 7.58
C GLY A 219 -2.07 8.58 8.03
N PHE A 220 -1.33 8.06 7.05
CA PHE A 220 0.00 7.48 7.23
C PHE A 220 1.14 8.45 6.87
N PRO A 221 2.35 8.21 7.44
CA PRO A 221 2.67 7.27 8.51
C PRO A 221 2.09 7.68 9.86
N LEU A 222 2.01 6.76 10.82
CA LEU A 222 1.85 7.06 12.23
C LEU A 222 3.08 6.54 12.96
N THR A 223 3.80 7.42 13.68
CA THR A 223 4.95 7.03 14.51
C THR A 223 4.64 7.29 15.97
N ILE A 224 4.86 6.28 16.82
CA ILE A 224 4.55 6.29 18.24
C ILE A 224 5.83 5.99 19.03
N VAL A 225 6.09 6.79 20.05
CA VAL A 225 7.18 6.61 21.02
C VAL A 225 6.59 6.17 22.35
N VAL A 226 7.10 5.08 22.90
CA VAL A 226 6.67 4.48 24.18
C VAL A 226 7.85 4.37 25.11
N ASP A 227 7.70 4.82 26.35
CA ASP A 227 8.74 4.78 27.35
C ASP A 227 8.94 3.38 28.00
N LYS A 228 9.93 3.27 28.89
CA LYS A 228 10.26 2.04 29.62
C LYS A 228 9.13 1.53 30.53
N LYS A 229 8.16 2.39 30.89
CA LYS A 229 6.97 2.05 31.69
C LYS A 229 5.80 1.61 30.83
N GLY A 230 5.94 1.67 29.49
CA GLY A 230 4.88 1.36 28.56
C GLY A 230 3.88 2.51 28.33
N ILE A 231 4.27 3.74 28.64
CA ILE A 231 3.42 4.93 28.44
C ILE A 231 3.78 5.59 27.09
N VAL A 232 2.77 6.00 26.34
CA VAL A 232 2.95 6.74 25.10
C VAL A 232 3.50 8.14 25.41
N ARG A 233 4.66 8.45 24.87
CA ARG A 233 5.33 9.74 25.06
C ARG A 233 5.12 10.70 23.90
N HIS A 234 4.88 10.15 22.72
CA HIS A 234 4.56 10.92 21.52
C HIS A 234 3.87 10.04 20.50
N ALA A 235 2.91 10.62 19.76
CA ALA A 235 2.24 9.95 18.64
C ALA A 235 1.97 11.01 17.56
N VAL A 236 2.55 10.81 16.35
CA VAL A 236 2.45 11.80 15.28
C VAL A 236 2.12 11.18 13.94
N HIS A 237 1.13 11.75 13.25
CA HIS A 237 0.74 11.40 11.90
C HIS A 237 1.50 12.22 10.84
N GLY A 238 1.78 11.57 9.70
CA GLY A 238 2.55 12.18 8.61
C GLY A 238 4.02 12.37 8.98
N THR A 239 4.82 12.82 8.01
CA THR A 239 6.25 13.01 8.17
C THR A 239 6.74 14.27 7.47
N ASN A 240 7.61 15.00 8.13
CA ASN A 240 8.48 16.05 7.60
C ASN A 240 9.71 16.15 8.51
N GLU A 241 10.65 17.03 8.20
CA GLU A 241 11.89 17.20 8.97
C GLU A 241 11.61 17.55 10.44
N THR A 242 10.82 18.58 10.69
CA THR A 242 10.46 19.03 12.05
C THR A 242 9.83 17.91 12.90
N LYS A 243 8.89 17.15 12.33
CA LYS A 243 8.27 16.01 13.03
C LYS A 243 9.27 14.92 13.36
N ARG A 244 10.22 14.66 12.47
CA ARG A 244 11.29 13.67 12.72
C ARG A 244 12.26 14.13 13.80
N GLU A 245 12.62 15.42 13.83
CA GLU A 245 13.46 16.00 14.88
C GLU A 245 12.75 15.93 16.23
N GLU A 246 11.47 16.26 16.28
CA GLU A 246 10.64 16.15 17.49
C GLU A 246 10.56 14.71 17.98
N LEU A 247 10.28 13.74 17.11
CA LEU A 247 10.27 12.32 17.42
C LEU A 247 11.61 11.88 18.02
N LEU A 248 12.72 12.25 17.40
CA LEU A 248 14.07 11.89 17.86
C LEU A 248 14.38 12.50 19.24
N SER A 249 13.93 13.73 19.50
CA SER A 249 14.01 14.35 20.83
C SER A 249 13.22 13.56 21.86
N LYS A 250 11.98 13.18 21.55
CA LYS A 250 11.12 12.40 22.46
C LYS A 250 11.66 10.99 22.74
N ILE A 251 12.29 10.36 21.76
CA ILE A 251 12.97 9.07 21.96
C ILE A 251 14.11 9.21 22.95
N LYS A 252 14.98 10.22 22.77
CA LYS A 252 16.12 10.49 23.69
C LYS A 252 15.67 10.86 25.09
N GLU A 253 14.58 11.66 25.23
CA GLU A 253 13.97 11.97 26.52
C GLU A 253 13.52 10.68 27.24
N ALA A 254 12.79 9.80 26.53
CA ALA A 254 12.28 8.55 27.07
C ALA A 254 13.41 7.56 27.41
N GLU A 255 14.55 7.61 26.70
CA GLU A 255 15.72 6.77 26.98
C GLU A 255 16.46 7.23 28.24
N ALA A 256 16.48 8.54 28.50
CA ALA A 256 17.15 9.14 29.66
C ALA A 256 16.37 8.95 30.99
N GLU A 257 15.07 8.60 30.95
CA GLU A 257 14.23 8.27 32.12
C GLU A 257 14.48 6.83 32.61
#